data_95b02589d3e3c2ebed57786c4f1f956c
#
_entry.id   95b02589d3e3c2ebed57786c4f1f956c
#
_cell.length_a   1.000
_cell.length_b   1.000
_cell.length_c   1.000
_cell.angle_alpha   90.00
_cell.angle_beta   90.00
_cell.angle_gamma   90.00
#
_symmetry.space_group_name_H-M   'P 1'
#
loop_
_entity.id
_entity.type
_entity.pdbx_description
1 polymer ?
#
loop_
_entity_poly.entity_id
_entity_poly.type
_entity_poly.pdbx_seq_one_letter_code
_entity_poly.pdbx_strand_id
1 'polypeptide(L)'
;MTETQSDRGQLILAGAVSFALILIAIAIVFSTTLFTASMGSGGTVEAVSDGTGTEQSVENTTAELIRGVNEDVRGGKVVALRENVSTYSELLAESKAETSPTYVDVSIVGVEFDGSGEIDHADIQIVYETPSVLRKSTIEVNP
;
A
#
# COMPACT_ATOMS: atom_id res chain seq x y z
N MET A 1 -32.77 -52.75 2.06
CA MET A 1 -31.42 -52.36 2.52
C MET A 1 -30.62 -51.52 1.50
N THR A 2 -31.18 -51.19 0.38
CA THR A 2 -30.52 -50.42 -0.69
C THR A 2 -30.80 -48.89 -0.67
N GLU A 3 -31.79 -48.43 0.06
CA GLU A 3 -32.16 -47.01 0.13
C GLU A 3 -31.17 -46.13 0.95
N THR A 4 -30.58 -46.66 2.01
CA THR A 4 -29.67 -45.91 2.88
C THR A 4 -28.30 -45.58 2.24
N GLN A 5 -27.89 -46.33 1.20
CA GLN A 5 -26.64 -46.11 0.50
C GLN A 5 -26.78 -45.04 -0.59
N SER A 6 -27.97 -44.92 -1.20
CA SER A 6 -28.32 -43.89 -2.16
C SER A 6 -28.39 -42.52 -1.50
N ASP A 7 -29.00 -42.40 -0.32
CA ASP A 7 -29.14 -41.16 0.42
C ASP A 7 -27.77 -40.57 0.89
N ARG A 8 -26.86 -41.44 1.29
CA ARG A 8 -25.48 -41.01 1.66
C ARG A 8 -24.71 -40.49 0.46
N GLY A 9 -24.87 -41.14 -0.70
CA GLY A 9 -24.25 -40.65 -1.95
C GLY A 9 -24.80 -39.31 -2.39
N GLN A 10 -26.11 -39.08 -2.26
CA GLN A 10 -26.75 -37.81 -2.60
C GLN A 10 -26.31 -36.67 -1.67
N LEU A 11 -26.16 -36.93 -0.36
CA LEU A 11 -25.66 -35.94 0.60
C LEU A 11 -24.20 -35.54 0.33
N ILE A 12 -23.37 -36.51 -0.02
CA ILE A 12 -21.98 -36.24 -0.40
C ILE A 12 -21.91 -35.42 -1.70
N LEU A 13 -22.73 -35.80 -2.69
CA LEU A 13 -22.79 -35.07 -3.96
C LEU A 13 -23.30 -33.64 -3.76
N ALA A 14 -24.38 -33.45 -2.98
CA ALA A 14 -24.89 -32.10 -2.66
C ALA A 14 -23.87 -31.25 -1.91
N GLY A 15 -23.14 -31.84 -0.96
CA GLY A 15 -22.06 -31.16 -0.24
C GLY A 15 -20.89 -30.77 -1.16
N ALA A 16 -20.47 -31.65 -2.07
CA ALA A 16 -19.42 -31.38 -3.02
C ALA A 16 -19.81 -30.27 -4.02
N VAL A 17 -21.03 -30.27 -4.52
CA VAL A 17 -21.51 -29.21 -5.42
C VAL A 17 -21.62 -27.88 -4.68
N SER A 18 -22.13 -27.87 -3.46
CA SER A 18 -22.19 -26.65 -2.65
C SER A 18 -20.79 -26.06 -2.38
N PHE A 19 -19.83 -26.91 -2.05
CA PHE A 19 -18.44 -26.49 -1.82
C PHE A 19 -17.80 -25.95 -3.11
N ALA A 20 -18.03 -26.59 -4.26
CA ALA A 20 -17.54 -26.12 -5.55
C ALA A 20 -18.13 -24.75 -5.91
N LEU A 21 -19.42 -24.51 -5.64
CA LEU A 21 -20.06 -23.20 -5.88
C LEU A 21 -19.47 -22.11 -4.98
N ILE A 22 -19.16 -22.41 -3.72
CA ILE A 22 -18.49 -21.47 -2.81
C ILE A 22 -17.10 -21.11 -3.33
N LEU A 23 -16.32 -22.09 -3.79
CA LEU A 23 -14.99 -21.85 -4.36
C LEU A 23 -15.05 -21.01 -5.63
N ILE A 24 -16.04 -21.26 -6.50
CA ILE A 24 -16.26 -20.45 -7.71
C ILE A 24 -16.65 -19.02 -7.33
N ALA A 25 -17.54 -18.82 -6.36
CA ALA A 25 -17.91 -17.49 -5.89
C ALA A 25 -16.69 -16.72 -5.32
N ILE A 26 -15.86 -17.38 -4.54
CA ILE A 26 -14.60 -16.82 -4.02
C ILE A 26 -13.66 -16.47 -5.17
N ALA A 27 -13.47 -17.35 -6.15
CA ALA A 27 -12.63 -17.11 -7.32
C ALA A 27 -13.12 -15.92 -8.15
N ILE A 28 -14.44 -15.76 -8.32
CA ILE A 28 -15.04 -14.62 -9.01
C ILE A 28 -14.76 -13.31 -8.26
N VAL A 29 -14.93 -13.29 -6.94
CA VAL A 29 -14.64 -12.11 -6.12
C VAL A 29 -13.17 -11.72 -6.22
N PHE A 30 -12.25 -12.68 -6.11
CA PHE A 30 -10.81 -12.42 -6.29
C PHE A 30 -10.47 -11.98 -7.72
N SER A 31 -11.08 -12.61 -8.74
CA SER A 31 -10.86 -12.20 -10.13
C SER A 31 -11.37 -10.79 -10.41
N THR A 32 -12.50 -10.40 -9.83
CA THR A 32 -13.07 -9.05 -10.01
C THR A 32 -12.16 -8.00 -9.38
N THR A 33 -11.56 -8.30 -8.22
CA THR A 33 -10.62 -7.38 -7.55
C THR A 33 -9.33 -7.22 -8.35
N LEU A 34 -8.78 -8.33 -8.88
CA LEU A 34 -7.59 -8.30 -9.73
C LEU A 34 -7.89 -7.68 -11.12
N PHE A 35 -9.09 -7.90 -11.66
CA PHE A 35 -9.48 -7.38 -12.99
C PHE A 35 -9.80 -5.88 -12.95
N THR A 36 -10.36 -5.38 -11.85
CA THR A 36 -10.55 -3.92 -11.64
C THR A 36 -9.20 -3.21 -11.51
N ALA A 37 -8.20 -3.87 -10.91
CA ALA A 37 -6.82 -3.37 -10.88
C ALA A 37 -6.12 -3.44 -12.26
N SER A 38 -6.54 -4.36 -13.15
CA SER A 38 -5.90 -4.63 -14.44
C SER A 38 -6.56 -3.95 -15.66
N MET A 39 -7.84 -3.57 -15.58
CA MET A 39 -8.59 -2.99 -16.71
C MET A 39 -8.72 -1.45 -16.71
N GLY A 40 -8.17 -0.77 -15.73
CA GLY A 40 -8.14 0.70 -15.72
C GLY A 40 -6.93 1.23 -16.43
N SER A 41 -6.70 0.92 -17.76
CA SER A 41 -5.69 1.78 -18.32
C SER A 41 -5.19 1.56 -19.74
N GLY A 42 -5.11 2.60 -20.46
CA GLY A 42 -3.95 2.97 -21.28
C GLY A 42 -2.86 3.56 -20.36
N GLY A 43 -1.62 3.09 -20.47
CA GLY A 43 -0.47 3.26 -19.57
C GLY A 43 -0.19 4.62 -18.90
N THR A 44 -0.85 5.70 -19.28
CA THR A 44 -0.74 7.03 -18.65
C THR A 44 -1.69 7.20 -17.45
N VAL A 45 -2.87 6.58 -17.48
CA VAL A 45 -3.86 6.67 -16.39
C VAL A 45 -3.47 5.78 -15.23
N GLU A 46 -2.86 4.63 -15.49
CA GLU A 46 -2.37 3.69 -14.48
C GLU A 46 -1.18 4.28 -13.70
N ALA A 47 -0.24 4.90 -14.39
CA ALA A 47 0.90 5.58 -13.76
C ALA A 47 0.46 6.75 -12.87
N VAL A 48 -0.61 7.47 -13.25
CA VAL A 48 -1.17 8.56 -12.43
C VAL A 48 -1.94 8.01 -11.23
N SER A 49 -2.71 6.93 -11.40
CA SER A 49 -3.44 6.27 -10.32
C SER A 49 -2.50 5.63 -9.29
N ASP A 50 -1.45 4.96 -9.73
CA ASP A 50 -0.41 4.37 -8.86
C ASP A 50 0.40 5.46 -8.13
N GLY A 51 0.69 6.57 -8.79
CA GLY A 51 1.34 7.72 -8.18
C GLY A 51 0.52 8.33 -7.05
N THR A 52 -0.80 8.49 -7.25
CA THR A 52 -1.71 9.04 -6.23
C THR A 52 -1.87 8.09 -5.05
N GLY A 53 -2.00 6.78 -5.29
CA GLY A 53 -2.04 5.78 -4.23
C GLY A 53 -0.73 5.72 -3.44
N THR A 54 0.41 5.92 -4.10
CA THR A 54 1.71 5.98 -3.44
C THR A 54 1.84 7.23 -2.58
N GLU A 55 1.41 8.41 -3.06
CA GLU A 55 1.40 9.65 -2.26
C GLU A 55 0.57 9.51 -0.99
N GLN A 56 -0.64 8.95 -1.08
CA GLN A 56 -1.51 8.71 0.07
C GLN A 56 -0.87 7.75 1.09
N SER A 57 -0.20 6.70 0.60
CA SER A 57 0.51 5.74 1.47
C SER A 57 1.69 6.40 2.16
N VAL A 58 2.47 7.22 1.44
CA VAL A 58 3.60 7.97 1.99
C VAL A 58 3.12 8.97 3.05
N GLU A 59 2.05 9.72 2.77
CA GLU A 59 1.45 10.67 3.71
C GLU A 59 1.06 9.98 5.03
N ASN A 60 0.26 8.91 4.95
CA ASN A 60 -0.20 8.19 6.13
C ASN A 60 0.96 7.58 6.94
N THR A 61 1.90 6.93 6.27
CA THR A 61 3.04 6.30 6.95
C THR A 61 3.94 7.34 7.58
N THR A 62 4.24 8.43 6.88
CA THR A 62 5.09 9.50 7.43
C THR A 62 4.42 10.21 8.60
N ALA A 63 3.11 10.43 8.57
CA ALA A 63 2.37 10.97 9.72
C ALA A 63 2.53 10.09 10.97
N GLU A 64 2.45 8.77 10.81
CA GLU A 64 2.69 7.83 11.91
C GLU A 64 4.15 7.86 12.40
N LEU A 65 5.13 7.98 11.49
CA LEU A 65 6.53 8.12 11.87
C LEU A 65 6.80 9.41 12.64
N ILE A 66 6.22 10.54 12.24
CA ILE A 66 6.32 11.81 12.97
C ILE A 66 5.74 11.65 14.38
N ARG A 67 4.57 11.04 14.49
CA ARG A 67 3.90 10.80 15.78
C ARG A 67 4.75 9.94 16.70
N GLY A 68 5.28 8.82 16.18
CA GLY A 68 6.19 7.95 16.94
C GLY A 68 7.48 8.64 17.38
N VAL A 69 8.09 9.45 16.52
CA VAL A 69 9.28 10.24 16.89
C VAL A 69 8.96 11.29 17.95
N ASN A 70 7.81 11.94 17.87
CA ASN A 70 7.37 12.91 18.89
C ASN A 70 7.18 12.27 20.26
N GLU A 71 6.61 11.06 20.31
CA GLU A 71 6.33 10.33 21.55
C GLU A 71 7.59 9.71 22.17
N ASP A 72 8.44 9.09 21.35
CA ASP A 72 9.53 8.22 21.83
C ASP A 72 10.89 8.91 21.90
N VAL A 73 11.12 9.99 21.16
CA VAL A 73 12.42 10.62 21.00
C VAL A 73 12.48 11.99 21.68
N ARG A 74 13.29 12.11 22.74
CA ARG A 74 13.45 13.37 23.51
C ARG A 74 14.44 14.35 22.89
N GLY A 75 15.28 13.91 21.96
CA GLY A 75 16.29 14.74 21.31
C GLY A 75 16.73 14.13 19.99
N GLY A 76 17.15 14.95 19.02
CA GLY A 76 17.54 14.46 17.69
C GLY A 76 16.37 13.97 16.82
N LYS A 77 15.16 14.48 17.04
CA LYS A 77 13.93 14.08 16.34
C LYS A 77 14.07 14.12 14.81
N VAL A 78 14.75 15.14 14.25
CA VAL A 78 14.99 15.22 12.81
C VAL A 78 15.84 14.06 12.30
N VAL A 79 16.87 13.68 13.06
CA VAL A 79 17.76 12.58 12.68
C VAL A 79 16.97 11.26 12.70
N ALA A 80 16.25 11.01 13.78
CA ALA A 80 15.42 9.82 13.92
C ALA A 80 14.35 9.74 12.84
N LEU A 81 13.64 10.84 12.56
CA LEU A 81 12.65 10.88 11.49
C LEU A 81 13.27 10.61 10.12
N ARG A 82 14.43 11.20 9.85
CA ARG A 82 15.14 11.00 8.57
C ARG A 82 15.58 9.56 8.39
N GLU A 83 16.09 8.91 9.41
CA GLU A 83 16.48 7.49 9.38
C GLU A 83 15.25 6.60 9.14
N ASN A 84 14.14 6.86 9.82
CA ASN A 84 12.90 6.11 9.64
C ASN A 84 12.32 6.28 8.22
N VAL A 85 12.29 7.51 7.70
CA VAL A 85 11.81 7.78 6.33
C VAL A 85 12.75 7.15 5.29
N SER A 86 14.07 7.17 5.50
CA SER A 86 15.03 6.49 4.61
C SER A 86 14.78 4.99 4.57
N THR A 87 14.61 4.36 5.72
CA THR A 87 14.29 2.92 5.80
C THR A 87 12.95 2.60 5.11
N TYR A 88 11.95 3.44 5.33
CA TYR A 88 10.66 3.30 4.65
C TYR A 88 10.79 3.45 3.13
N SER A 89 11.56 4.42 2.66
CA SER A 89 11.83 4.63 1.22
C SER A 89 12.47 3.41 0.58
N GLU A 90 13.46 2.80 1.23
CA GLU A 90 14.12 1.58 0.74
C GLU A 90 13.13 0.41 0.63
N LEU A 91 12.31 0.17 1.66
CA LEU A 91 11.31 -0.89 1.66
C LEU A 91 10.22 -0.67 0.60
N LEU A 92 9.80 0.58 0.41
CA LEU A 92 8.83 0.95 -0.61
C LEU A 92 9.39 0.74 -2.02
N ALA A 93 10.64 1.15 -2.25
CA ALA A 93 11.32 0.96 -3.53
C ALA A 93 11.49 -0.54 -3.86
N GLU A 94 11.89 -1.36 -2.89
CA GLU A 94 12.00 -2.81 -3.06
C GLU A 94 10.65 -3.44 -3.38
N SER A 95 9.60 -3.11 -2.64
CA SER A 95 8.24 -3.61 -2.87
C SER A 95 7.70 -3.23 -4.25
N LYS A 96 7.96 -2.01 -4.71
CA LYS A 96 7.53 -1.56 -6.05
C LYS A 96 8.32 -2.23 -7.16
N ALA A 97 9.63 -2.42 -6.98
CA ALA A 97 10.48 -3.09 -7.97
C ALA A 97 10.10 -4.55 -8.22
N GLU A 98 9.53 -5.24 -7.21
CA GLU A 98 9.04 -6.62 -7.36
C GLU A 98 7.80 -6.72 -8.26
N THR A 99 6.97 -5.68 -8.30
CA THR A 99 5.67 -5.70 -9.00
C THR A 99 5.69 -4.99 -10.36
N SER A 100 6.58 -4.01 -10.52
CA SER A 100 6.69 -3.23 -11.76
C SER A 100 8.08 -2.60 -11.88
N PRO A 101 8.55 -2.25 -13.11
CA PRO A 101 9.80 -1.53 -13.30
C PRO A 101 9.63 -0.06 -12.88
N THR A 102 9.41 0.16 -11.60
CA THR A 102 9.12 1.46 -11.01
C THR A 102 10.17 1.77 -9.96
N TYR A 103 10.77 2.95 -10.05
CA TYR A 103 11.61 3.51 -9.00
C TYR A 103 10.80 4.50 -8.17
N VAL A 104 10.89 4.37 -6.86
CA VAL A 104 10.28 5.30 -5.90
C VAL A 104 11.34 5.72 -4.89
N ASP A 105 11.44 7.02 -4.64
CA ASP A 105 12.28 7.58 -3.59
C ASP A 105 11.47 8.56 -2.75
N VAL A 106 11.60 8.46 -1.44
CA VAL A 106 10.93 9.32 -0.46
C VAL A 106 11.98 9.96 0.44
N SER A 107 11.99 11.27 0.49
CA SER A 107 12.97 12.01 1.28
C SER A 107 12.38 13.23 1.97
N ILE A 108 12.95 13.61 3.11
CA ILE A 108 12.56 14.81 3.86
C ILE A 108 13.32 16.00 3.30
N VAL A 109 12.58 17.04 2.90
CA VAL A 109 13.15 18.30 2.41
C VAL A 109 12.97 19.47 3.40
N GLY A 110 12.01 19.38 4.31
CA GLY A 110 11.75 20.35 5.36
C GLY A 110 11.19 19.71 6.63
N VAL A 111 11.48 20.30 7.79
CA VAL A 111 10.84 19.93 9.07
C VAL A 111 10.64 21.21 9.86
N GLU A 112 9.42 21.41 10.33
CA GLU A 112 9.10 22.52 11.24
C GLU A 112 8.70 21.98 12.61
N PHE A 113 9.00 22.78 13.66
CA PHE A 113 8.71 22.45 15.05
C PHE A 113 7.70 23.41 15.63
N ASP A 114 6.84 22.90 16.47
CA ASP A 114 5.95 23.71 17.28
C ASP A 114 6.68 24.38 18.45
N GLY A 115 5.94 25.20 19.23
CA GLY A 115 6.47 25.88 20.41
C GLY A 115 6.87 24.97 21.58
N SER A 116 6.53 23.67 21.52
CA SER A 116 6.88 22.65 22.52
C SER A 116 8.15 21.86 22.16
N GLY A 117 8.65 22.02 20.92
CA GLY A 117 9.77 21.28 20.37
C GLY A 117 9.38 19.91 19.80
N GLU A 118 8.11 19.74 19.50
CA GLU A 118 7.60 18.61 18.73
C GLU A 118 7.58 18.96 17.23
N ILE A 119 7.70 17.96 16.38
CA ILE A 119 7.59 18.14 14.94
C ILE A 119 6.11 18.45 14.65
N ASP A 120 5.87 19.66 14.11
CA ASP A 120 4.56 20.14 13.71
C ASP A 120 4.18 19.59 12.33
N HIS A 121 5.10 19.72 11.38
CA HIS A 121 4.96 19.10 10.06
C HIS A 121 6.31 18.81 9.41
N ALA A 122 6.29 17.97 8.39
CA ALA A 122 7.43 17.71 7.55
C ALA A 122 7.05 17.78 6.07
N ASP A 123 7.92 18.42 5.28
CA ASP A 123 7.84 18.41 3.82
C ASP A 123 8.52 17.18 3.27
N ILE A 124 7.77 16.35 2.59
CA ILE A 124 8.21 15.09 2.02
C ILE A 124 8.24 15.19 0.50
N GLN A 125 9.40 14.97 -0.07
CA GLN A 125 9.56 14.84 -1.51
C GLN A 125 9.42 13.39 -1.92
N ILE A 126 8.59 13.15 -2.93
CA ILE A 126 8.37 11.85 -3.54
C ILE A 126 8.82 11.93 -4.99
N VAL A 127 9.74 11.05 -5.37
CA VAL A 127 10.14 10.83 -6.76
C VAL A 127 9.57 9.49 -7.20
N TYR A 128 8.84 9.50 -8.27
CA TYR A 128 8.24 8.31 -8.88
C TYR A 128 8.65 8.25 -10.34
N GLU A 129 9.36 7.21 -10.72
CA GLU A 129 9.90 7.03 -12.06
C GLU A 129 9.50 5.67 -12.62
N THR A 130 8.94 5.69 -13.81
CA THR A 130 8.67 4.53 -14.66
C THR A 130 9.37 4.73 -15.99
N PRO A 131 9.45 3.71 -16.88
CA PRO A 131 10.04 3.88 -18.20
C PRO A 131 9.42 4.99 -19.07
N SER A 132 8.21 5.42 -18.73
CA SER A 132 7.46 6.41 -19.53
C SER A 132 7.12 7.70 -18.78
N VAL A 133 7.27 7.73 -17.44
CA VAL A 133 6.87 8.87 -16.60
C VAL A 133 7.88 9.11 -15.50
N LEU A 134 8.32 10.36 -15.36
CA LEU A 134 9.01 10.86 -14.19
C LEU A 134 8.09 11.88 -13.50
N ARG A 135 7.72 11.61 -12.26
CA ARG A 135 6.94 12.52 -11.43
C ARG A 135 7.71 12.85 -10.17
N LYS A 136 7.72 14.12 -9.83
CA LYS A 136 8.27 14.63 -8.58
C LYS A 136 7.22 15.48 -7.91
N SER A 137 6.86 15.16 -6.69
CA SER A 137 5.92 15.92 -5.88
C SER A 137 6.50 16.20 -4.50
N THR A 138 6.00 17.23 -3.85
CA THR A 138 6.29 17.53 -2.46
C THR A 138 4.95 17.65 -1.74
N ILE A 139 4.81 16.94 -0.64
CA ILE A 139 3.62 16.96 0.20
C ILE A 139 4.01 17.42 1.61
N GLU A 140 3.14 18.19 2.24
CA GLU A 140 3.24 18.54 3.66
C GLU A 140 2.51 17.48 4.47
N VAL A 141 3.18 16.92 5.46
CA VAL A 141 2.65 15.85 6.31
C VAL A 141 2.63 16.30 7.76
N ASN A 142 1.45 16.25 8.35
CA ASN A 142 1.21 16.54 9.76
C ASN A 142 1.08 15.22 10.55
N PRO A 143 1.48 15.19 11.86
CA PRO A 143 1.35 14.02 12.71
C PRO A 143 -0.10 13.60 12.98
#